data_45d6c25fc3595629ef26caa77365c7aa
#
_entry.id   45d6c25fc3595629ef26caa77365c7aa
#
_cell.length_a   1.000
_cell.length_b   1.000
_cell.length_c   1.000
_cell.angle_alpha   90.00
_cell.angle_beta   90.00
_cell.angle_gamma   90.00
#
_symmetry.space_group_name_H-M   'P 1'
#
loop_
_entity.id
_entity.type
_entity.pdbx_description
1 polymer ?
#
loop_
_entity_poly.entity_id
_entity_poly.type
_entity_poly.pdbx_seq_one_letter_code
_entity_poly.pdbx_strand_id
1 'polypeptide(L)'
;MKVAILGYGTVGSAVVKFLLENDKLIRARCGQSITPVIALTRSPKKNALIPITHSVAEILNADVDVFVELMGGVDEAFKIVSEILKKKKAVVTANKAMLAYHRYELENLAKNLAFGYEASVAGGIPIIKVLKEGLSANNILAIKGILNGTSNYILSSMSQKNMSFKQALQIAQNLGYAEADPTFDIEGQDA
;
A
#
# COMPACT_ATOMS: atom_id res chain seq x y z
N MET A 1 4.60 -5.47 -19.49
CA MET A 1 4.18 -4.25 -18.77
C MET A 1 5.35 -3.78 -17.91
N LYS A 2 5.82 -2.55 -18.11
CA LYS A 2 6.91 -1.93 -17.33
C LYS A 2 6.32 -1.17 -16.14
N VAL A 3 6.95 -1.29 -14.96
CA VAL A 3 6.50 -0.57 -13.77
C VAL A 3 7.63 0.22 -13.11
N ALA A 4 7.29 1.41 -12.61
CA ALA A 4 8.17 2.22 -11.75
C ALA A 4 7.72 2.09 -10.29
N ILE A 5 8.67 2.03 -9.37
CA ILE A 5 8.41 1.89 -7.93
C ILE A 5 8.70 3.22 -7.24
N LEU A 6 7.69 3.82 -6.64
CA LEU A 6 7.83 5.02 -5.80
C LEU A 6 7.98 4.58 -4.35
N GLY A 7 9.20 4.63 -3.83
CA GLY A 7 9.55 4.14 -2.50
C GLY A 7 10.24 2.77 -2.53
N TYR A 8 11.57 2.74 -2.38
CA TYR A 8 12.37 1.51 -2.32
C TYR A 8 12.79 1.20 -0.87
N GLY A 9 11.78 1.17 0.02
CA GLY A 9 11.91 0.72 1.41
C GLY A 9 11.70 -0.80 1.54
N THR A 10 11.27 -1.25 2.72
CA THR A 10 10.98 -2.67 2.99
C THR A 10 9.95 -3.22 2.02
N VAL A 11 8.81 -2.55 1.86
CA VAL A 11 7.73 -3.01 0.97
C VAL A 11 8.14 -2.92 -0.49
N GLY A 12 8.71 -1.78 -0.93
CA GLY A 12 9.10 -1.59 -2.34
C GLY A 12 10.16 -2.56 -2.81
N SER A 13 11.19 -2.85 -1.99
CA SER A 13 12.19 -3.86 -2.33
C SER A 13 11.63 -5.28 -2.37
N ALA A 14 10.69 -5.61 -1.47
CA ALA A 14 10.00 -6.90 -1.48
C ALA A 14 9.12 -7.05 -2.73
N VAL A 15 8.40 -6.02 -3.14
CA VAL A 15 7.60 -6.02 -4.38
C VAL A 15 8.47 -6.26 -5.60
N VAL A 16 9.61 -5.55 -5.71
CA VAL A 16 10.56 -5.75 -6.82
C VAL A 16 11.08 -7.17 -6.84
N LYS A 17 11.54 -7.68 -5.70
CA LYS A 17 12.01 -9.06 -5.56
C LYS A 17 10.94 -10.05 -5.99
N PHE A 18 9.71 -9.89 -5.48
CA PHE A 18 8.60 -10.76 -5.79
C PHE A 18 8.26 -10.78 -7.29
N LEU A 19 8.24 -9.62 -7.95
CA LEU A 19 7.97 -9.52 -9.39
C LEU A 19 9.05 -10.22 -10.23
N LEU A 20 10.32 -10.09 -9.85
CA LEU A 20 11.43 -10.72 -10.56
C LEU A 20 11.47 -12.24 -10.34
N GLU A 21 11.28 -12.71 -9.11
CA GLU A 21 11.34 -14.14 -8.78
C GLU A 21 10.14 -14.94 -9.31
N ASN A 22 8.97 -14.30 -9.41
CA ASN A 22 7.73 -14.98 -9.82
C ASN A 22 7.30 -14.63 -11.26
N ASP A 23 8.17 -14.09 -12.11
CA ASP A 23 7.83 -13.67 -13.47
C ASP A 23 7.12 -14.78 -14.28
N LYS A 24 7.60 -16.00 -14.23
CA LYS A 24 6.98 -17.13 -14.93
C LYS A 24 5.54 -17.38 -14.49
N LEU A 25 5.27 -17.32 -13.18
CA LEU A 25 3.94 -17.50 -12.60
C LEU A 25 3.02 -16.32 -12.97
N ILE A 26 3.53 -15.10 -12.86
CA ILE A 26 2.81 -13.88 -13.23
C ILE A 26 2.43 -13.93 -14.70
N ARG A 27 3.38 -14.25 -15.56
CA ARG A 27 3.14 -14.36 -17.00
C ARG A 27 2.09 -15.43 -17.35
N ALA A 28 2.13 -16.56 -16.68
CA ALA A 28 1.14 -17.63 -16.88
C ALA A 28 -0.29 -17.21 -16.49
N ARG A 29 -0.42 -16.36 -15.45
CA ARG A 29 -1.72 -15.94 -14.93
C ARG A 29 -2.24 -14.65 -15.57
N CYS A 30 -1.35 -13.71 -15.88
CA CYS A 30 -1.70 -12.38 -16.37
C CYS A 30 -1.49 -12.23 -17.90
N GLY A 31 -0.95 -13.27 -18.57
CA GLY A 31 -0.66 -13.25 -20.00
C GLY A 31 0.60 -12.45 -20.39
N GLN A 32 1.22 -11.72 -19.46
CA GLN A 32 2.42 -10.91 -19.70
C GLN A 32 3.27 -10.77 -18.45
N SER A 33 4.56 -10.46 -18.64
CA SER A 33 5.46 -10.10 -17.55
C SER A 33 5.14 -8.72 -17.00
N ILE A 34 5.34 -8.56 -15.67
CA ILE A 34 5.32 -7.27 -14.98
C ILE A 34 6.75 -6.97 -14.55
N THR A 35 7.41 -6.04 -15.25
CA THR A 35 8.85 -5.81 -15.10
C THR A 35 9.12 -4.50 -14.38
N PRO A 36 9.68 -4.52 -13.15
CA PRO A 36 10.10 -3.32 -12.47
C PRO A 36 11.39 -2.80 -13.12
N VAL A 37 11.40 -1.54 -13.57
CA VAL A 37 12.50 -0.99 -14.36
C VAL A 37 13.26 0.13 -13.67
N ILE A 38 12.65 0.85 -12.74
CA ILE A 38 13.27 1.95 -12.01
C ILE A 38 12.55 2.16 -10.67
N ALA A 39 13.28 2.61 -9.65
CA ALA A 39 12.68 2.98 -8.37
C ALA A 39 13.16 4.34 -7.85
N LEU A 40 12.22 5.10 -7.28
CA LEU A 40 12.50 6.34 -6.56
C LEU A 40 12.76 6.04 -5.09
N THR A 41 13.80 6.63 -4.52
CA THR A 41 14.08 6.58 -3.08
C THR A 41 14.84 7.81 -2.62
N ARG A 42 14.65 8.22 -1.36
CA ARG A 42 15.43 9.31 -0.74
C ARG A 42 16.83 8.87 -0.33
N SER A 43 17.00 7.61 0.04
CA SER A 43 18.26 7.09 0.59
C SER A 43 19.00 6.22 -0.41
N PRO A 44 20.34 6.30 -0.48
CA PRO A 44 21.13 5.39 -1.29
C PRO A 44 20.87 3.91 -0.94
N LYS A 45 20.84 3.05 -1.94
CA LYS A 45 20.64 1.60 -1.78
C LYS A 45 21.79 0.84 -2.42
N LYS A 46 22.64 0.20 -1.60
CA LYS A 46 23.84 -0.52 -2.09
C LYS A 46 23.53 -1.77 -2.91
N ASN A 47 22.43 -2.47 -2.63
CA ASN A 47 22.08 -3.75 -3.23
C ASN A 47 20.67 -3.70 -3.88
N ALA A 48 20.39 -2.65 -4.62
CA ALA A 48 19.12 -2.56 -5.34
C ALA A 48 19.10 -3.53 -6.53
N LEU A 49 17.98 -4.23 -6.71
CA LEU A 49 17.79 -5.19 -7.80
C LEU A 49 17.46 -4.54 -9.14
N ILE A 50 17.16 -3.26 -9.12
CA ILE A 50 16.81 -2.44 -10.30
C ILE A 50 17.47 -1.05 -10.19
N PRO A 51 17.58 -0.29 -11.28
CA PRO A 51 18.04 1.10 -11.25
C PRO A 51 17.30 1.97 -10.23
N ILE A 52 18.04 2.80 -9.51
CA ILE A 52 17.53 3.72 -8.50
C ILE A 52 17.71 5.14 -8.97
N THR A 53 16.69 5.96 -8.77
CA THR A 53 16.79 7.42 -8.91
C THR A 53 16.43 8.11 -7.59
N HIS A 54 16.97 9.31 -7.41
CA HIS A 54 16.61 10.26 -6.36
C HIS A 54 15.84 11.47 -6.91
N SER A 55 15.61 11.49 -8.22
CA SER A 55 14.97 12.58 -8.93
C SER A 55 13.50 12.25 -9.23
N VAL A 56 12.59 13.05 -8.66
CA VAL A 56 11.17 12.98 -8.98
C VAL A 56 10.93 13.27 -10.46
N ALA A 57 11.66 14.23 -11.05
CA ALA A 57 11.52 14.56 -12.46
C ALA A 57 11.92 13.39 -13.37
N GLU A 58 12.97 12.66 -13.02
CA GLU A 58 13.42 11.50 -13.78
C GLU A 58 12.38 10.38 -13.74
N ILE A 59 11.87 10.03 -12.56
CA ILE A 59 10.90 8.94 -12.46
C ILE A 59 9.57 9.30 -13.14
N LEU A 60 9.13 10.55 -13.08
CA LEU A 60 7.91 11.02 -13.76
C LEU A 60 8.03 11.01 -15.29
N ASN A 61 9.24 10.98 -15.84
CA ASN A 61 9.52 10.90 -17.27
C ASN A 61 9.97 9.49 -17.72
N ALA A 62 9.98 8.52 -16.81
CA ALA A 62 10.34 7.15 -17.15
C ALA A 62 9.33 6.54 -18.14
N ASP A 63 9.84 5.73 -19.06
CA ASP A 63 9.03 4.97 -20.02
C ASP A 63 8.44 3.73 -19.35
N VAL A 64 7.33 3.95 -18.63
CA VAL A 64 6.62 2.90 -17.88
C VAL A 64 5.10 2.98 -18.09
N ASP A 65 4.44 1.86 -17.90
CA ASP A 65 2.99 1.72 -18.04
C ASP A 65 2.27 2.07 -16.74
N VAL A 66 2.83 1.66 -15.61
CA VAL A 66 2.20 1.77 -14.28
C VAL A 66 3.22 2.25 -13.25
N PHE A 67 2.77 3.10 -12.34
CA PHE A 67 3.53 3.51 -11.15
C PHE A 67 2.96 2.80 -9.91
N VAL A 68 3.84 2.22 -9.09
CA VAL A 68 3.49 1.56 -7.83
C VAL A 68 3.99 2.42 -6.69
N GLU A 69 3.08 3.06 -5.96
CA GLU A 69 3.38 4.00 -4.87
C GLU A 69 3.40 3.26 -3.52
N LEU A 70 4.57 3.30 -2.87
CA LEU A 70 4.91 2.63 -1.61
C LEU A 70 5.78 3.54 -0.71
N MET A 71 5.62 4.87 -0.84
CA MET A 71 6.49 5.84 -0.14
C MET A 71 6.08 6.09 1.31
N GLY A 72 4.79 6.04 1.57
CA GLY A 72 4.20 6.53 2.82
C GLY A 72 4.18 8.06 2.92
N GLY A 73 3.56 8.57 3.99
CA GLY A 73 3.25 9.99 4.14
C GLY A 73 2.09 10.45 3.25
N VAL A 74 1.69 11.71 3.37
CA VAL A 74 0.50 12.24 2.68
C VAL A 74 0.90 13.18 1.54
N ASP A 75 1.47 14.34 1.86
CA ASP A 75 1.60 15.47 0.94
C ASP A 75 2.50 15.20 -0.27
N GLU A 76 3.66 14.60 -0.05
CA GLU A 76 4.61 14.32 -1.14
C GLU A 76 4.08 13.20 -2.04
N ALA A 77 3.53 12.15 -1.45
CA ALA A 77 2.91 11.05 -2.19
C ALA A 77 1.74 11.57 -3.04
N PHE A 78 0.85 12.38 -2.45
CA PHE A 78 -0.27 12.99 -3.17
C PHE A 78 0.18 13.85 -4.35
N LYS A 79 1.20 14.71 -4.17
CA LYS A 79 1.74 15.54 -5.26
C LYS A 79 2.25 14.69 -6.42
N ILE A 80 3.07 13.68 -6.13
CA ILE A 80 3.66 12.82 -7.16
C ILE A 80 2.58 11.99 -7.86
N VAL A 81 1.68 11.36 -7.13
CA VAL A 81 0.59 10.56 -7.70
C VAL A 81 -0.34 11.42 -8.55
N SER A 82 -0.67 12.63 -8.10
CA SER A 82 -1.49 13.57 -8.88
C SER A 82 -0.84 13.92 -10.22
N GLU A 83 0.48 14.20 -10.24
CA GLU A 83 1.21 14.48 -11.49
C GLU A 83 1.22 13.27 -12.44
N ILE A 84 1.37 12.05 -11.92
CA ILE A 84 1.31 10.82 -12.72
C ILE A 84 -0.07 10.65 -13.37
N LEU A 85 -1.14 10.83 -12.59
CA LEU A 85 -2.51 10.73 -13.08
C LEU A 85 -2.84 11.82 -14.11
N LYS A 86 -2.36 13.05 -13.92
CA LYS A 86 -2.46 14.12 -14.93
C LYS A 86 -1.76 13.76 -16.24
N LYS A 87 -0.64 13.03 -16.16
CA LYS A 87 0.07 12.49 -17.35
C LYS A 87 -0.63 11.26 -17.96
N LYS A 88 -1.82 10.91 -17.50
CA LYS A 88 -2.62 9.76 -17.97
C LYS A 88 -1.93 8.41 -17.81
N LYS A 89 -1.14 8.25 -16.77
CA LYS A 89 -0.50 6.98 -16.40
C LYS A 89 -1.25 6.29 -15.27
N ALA A 90 -1.26 4.96 -15.29
CA ALA A 90 -1.88 4.15 -14.25
C ALA A 90 -1.09 4.17 -12.94
N VAL A 91 -1.79 4.08 -11.82
CA VAL A 91 -1.19 4.06 -10.48
C VAL A 91 -1.78 2.94 -9.64
N VAL A 92 -0.92 2.26 -8.89
CA VAL A 92 -1.29 1.37 -7.79
C VAL A 92 -0.66 1.91 -6.51
N THR A 93 -1.43 2.09 -5.45
CA THR A 93 -0.92 2.61 -4.17
C THR A 93 -1.27 1.70 -3.00
N ALA A 94 -0.37 1.63 -2.02
CA ALA A 94 -0.61 1.01 -0.71
C ALA A 94 -0.70 2.06 0.42
N ASN A 95 -0.82 3.34 0.08
CA ASN A 95 -0.73 4.44 1.02
C ASN A 95 -2.09 4.80 1.62
N LYS A 96 -2.42 4.13 2.74
CA LYS A 96 -3.65 4.36 3.49
C LYS A 96 -3.82 5.83 3.90
N ALA A 97 -2.75 6.46 4.42
CA ALA A 97 -2.81 7.83 4.89
C ALA A 97 -3.12 8.83 3.78
N MET A 98 -2.46 8.72 2.62
CA MET A 98 -2.76 9.57 1.46
C MET A 98 -4.22 9.41 1.02
N LEU A 99 -4.73 8.18 0.96
CA LEU A 99 -6.11 7.92 0.55
C LEU A 99 -7.14 8.42 1.56
N ALA A 100 -6.84 8.39 2.86
CA ALA A 100 -7.73 8.91 3.88
C ALA A 100 -8.04 10.41 3.66
N TYR A 101 -7.05 11.19 3.19
CA TYR A 101 -7.22 12.62 2.95
C TYR A 101 -7.62 12.97 1.50
N HIS A 102 -7.13 12.23 0.51
CA HIS A 102 -7.16 12.66 -0.90
C HIS A 102 -7.81 11.65 -1.87
N ARG A 103 -8.47 10.60 -1.38
CA ARG A 103 -9.04 9.55 -2.25
C ARG A 103 -9.93 10.12 -3.35
N TYR A 104 -10.87 10.98 -2.99
CA TYR A 104 -11.84 11.53 -3.95
C TYR A 104 -11.17 12.40 -5.03
N GLU A 105 -10.15 13.17 -4.65
CA GLU A 105 -9.37 13.97 -5.61
C GLU A 105 -8.60 13.07 -6.57
N LEU A 106 -7.96 12.02 -6.06
CA LEU A 106 -7.22 11.06 -6.87
C LEU A 106 -8.13 10.23 -7.78
N GLU A 107 -9.28 9.77 -7.28
CA GLU A 107 -10.29 9.08 -8.10
C GLU A 107 -10.82 9.98 -9.25
N ASN A 108 -11.02 11.26 -8.99
CA ASN A 108 -11.42 12.23 -10.02
C ASN A 108 -10.31 12.45 -11.06
N LEU A 109 -9.04 12.55 -10.65
CA LEU A 109 -7.90 12.63 -11.59
C LEU A 109 -7.72 11.34 -12.40
N ALA A 110 -7.97 10.20 -11.75
CA ALA A 110 -7.87 8.87 -12.35
C ALA A 110 -9.07 8.50 -13.24
N LYS A 111 -10.03 9.39 -13.44
CA LYS A 111 -11.23 9.12 -14.24
C LYS A 111 -10.86 8.49 -15.59
N ASN A 112 -11.31 7.27 -15.84
CA ASN A 112 -10.98 6.42 -17.00
C ASN A 112 -9.53 5.88 -17.05
N LEU A 113 -8.78 5.94 -15.94
CA LEU A 113 -7.48 5.31 -15.79
C LEU A 113 -7.54 4.17 -14.77
N ALA A 114 -6.62 3.23 -14.87
CA ALA A 114 -6.45 2.23 -13.83
C ALA A 114 -5.82 2.88 -12.57
N PHE A 115 -6.60 2.92 -11.49
CA PHE A 115 -6.17 3.38 -10.18
C PHE A 115 -6.50 2.31 -9.14
N GLY A 116 -5.47 1.57 -8.72
CA GLY A 116 -5.59 0.46 -7.79
C GLY A 116 -5.11 0.83 -6.39
N TYR A 117 -5.88 0.47 -5.36
CA TYR A 117 -5.52 0.74 -3.96
C TYR A 117 -5.91 -0.39 -3.00
N GLU A 118 -6.03 -1.62 -3.51
CA GLU A 118 -6.34 -2.80 -2.70
C GLU A 118 -5.39 -2.98 -1.52
N ALA A 119 -4.09 -2.77 -1.74
CA ALA A 119 -3.06 -2.95 -0.73
C ALA A 119 -3.04 -1.87 0.37
N SER A 120 -3.87 -0.84 0.28
CA SER A 120 -3.95 0.23 1.27
C SER A 120 -4.85 -0.10 2.46
N VAL A 121 -5.69 -1.14 2.35
CA VAL A 121 -6.65 -1.53 3.40
C VAL A 121 -6.67 -3.04 3.59
N ALA A 122 -7.06 -3.48 4.78
CA ALA A 122 -7.31 -4.89 5.13
C ALA A 122 -6.13 -5.86 4.85
N GLY A 123 -4.90 -5.36 4.76
CA GLY A 123 -3.70 -6.19 4.55
C GLY A 123 -3.78 -7.02 3.26
N GLY A 124 -3.74 -8.34 3.38
CA GLY A 124 -3.83 -9.27 2.24
C GLY A 124 -5.26 -9.66 1.83
N ILE A 125 -6.30 -9.09 2.44
CA ILE A 125 -7.69 -9.41 2.13
C ILE A 125 -8.18 -8.54 0.95
N PRO A 126 -8.64 -9.13 -0.18
CA PRO A 126 -9.03 -8.38 -1.38
C PRO A 126 -10.44 -7.78 -1.25
N ILE A 127 -10.65 -6.90 -0.28
CA ILE A 127 -11.98 -6.36 0.07
C ILE A 127 -12.48 -5.34 -0.96
N ILE A 128 -11.62 -4.45 -1.45
CA ILE A 128 -12.01 -3.42 -2.42
C ILE A 128 -12.44 -4.06 -3.74
N LYS A 129 -11.67 -5.05 -4.21
CA LYS A 129 -12.00 -5.79 -5.43
C LYS A 129 -13.32 -6.56 -5.29
N VAL A 130 -13.54 -7.22 -4.16
CA VAL A 130 -14.80 -7.92 -3.89
C VAL A 130 -15.99 -6.96 -3.92
N LEU A 131 -15.88 -5.80 -3.27
CA LEU A 131 -16.96 -4.82 -3.21
C LEU A 131 -17.23 -4.15 -4.57
N LYS A 132 -16.17 -3.77 -5.31
CA LYS A 132 -16.30 -3.02 -6.56
C LYS A 132 -16.61 -3.91 -7.78
N GLU A 133 -16.03 -5.10 -7.83
CA GLU A 133 -16.12 -5.99 -9.00
C GLU A 133 -17.01 -7.20 -8.72
N GLY A 134 -16.72 -7.96 -7.64
CA GLY A 134 -17.42 -9.21 -7.34
C GLY A 134 -18.88 -9.01 -6.94
N LEU A 135 -19.19 -7.90 -6.27
CA LEU A 135 -20.53 -7.54 -5.78
C LEU A 135 -21.12 -6.31 -6.48
N SER A 136 -20.65 -6.00 -7.68
CA SER A 136 -21.05 -4.78 -8.41
C SER A 136 -22.55 -4.63 -8.66
N ALA A 137 -23.29 -5.74 -8.72
CA ALA A 137 -24.75 -5.75 -8.88
C ALA A 137 -25.52 -5.75 -7.54
N ASN A 138 -24.83 -5.73 -6.40
CA ASN A 138 -25.44 -5.85 -5.08
C ASN A 138 -25.47 -4.52 -4.33
N ASN A 139 -26.51 -4.30 -3.54
CA ASN A 139 -26.55 -3.22 -2.55
C ASN A 139 -25.89 -3.71 -1.26
N ILE A 140 -24.79 -3.09 -0.86
CA ILE A 140 -24.11 -3.41 0.39
C ILE A 140 -24.86 -2.73 1.54
N LEU A 141 -25.48 -3.54 2.41
CA LEU A 141 -26.28 -3.04 3.53
C LEU A 141 -25.46 -2.75 4.78
N ALA A 142 -24.39 -3.51 5.01
CA ALA A 142 -23.52 -3.35 6.15
C ALA A 142 -22.15 -3.99 5.89
N ILE A 143 -21.11 -3.42 6.50
CA ILE A 143 -19.78 -4.01 6.58
C ILE A 143 -19.45 -4.19 8.07
N LYS A 144 -19.03 -5.41 8.45
CA LYS A 144 -18.61 -5.73 9.82
C LYS A 144 -17.23 -6.39 9.74
N GLY A 145 -16.33 -5.98 10.60
CA GLY A 145 -14.96 -6.53 10.60
C GLY A 145 -14.12 -6.04 11.77
N ILE A 146 -12.92 -6.56 11.86
CA ILE A 146 -11.87 -6.08 12.75
C ILE A 146 -10.99 -5.17 11.90
N LEU A 147 -10.99 -3.88 12.19
CA LEU A 147 -10.35 -2.86 11.35
C LEU A 147 -8.88 -2.63 11.76
N ASN A 148 -8.54 -2.85 13.03
CA ASN A 148 -7.18 -2.70 13.53
C ASN A 148 -6.70 -3.96 14.26
N GLY A 149 -5.58 -4.54 13.81
CA GLY A 149 -5.02 -5.77 14.37
C GLY A 149 -4.44 -5.59 15.78
N THR A 150 -3.77 -4.49 16.01
CA THR A 150 -3.13 -4.16 17.32
C THR A 150 -4.17 -4.03 18.42
N SER A 151 -5.19 -3.21 18.20
CA SER A 151 -6.30 -3.04 19.14
C SER A 151 -7.03 -4.36 19.40
N ASN A 152 -7.28 -5.14 18.35
CA ASN A 152 -7.90 -6.46 18.49
C ASN A 152 -7.05 -7.40 19.36
N TYR A 153 -5.73 -7.45 19.15
CA TYR A 153 -4.84 -8.29 19.94
C TYR A 153 -4.86 -7.88 21.42
N ILE A 154 -4.78 -6.58 21.71
CA ILE A 154 -4.80 -6.03 23.06
C ILE A 154 -6.12 -6.38 23.74
N LEU A 155 -7.26 -6.04 23.15
CA LEU A 155 -8.59 -6.29 23.73
C LEU A 155 -8.87 -7.78 23.92
N SER A 156 -8.48 -8.62 22.97
CA SER A 156 -8.63 -10.07 23.09
C SER A 156 -7.77 -10.64 24.21
N SER A 157 -6.53 -10.16 24.38
CA SER A 157 -5.64 -10.58 25.47
C SER A 157 -6.16 -10.15 26.82
N MET A 158 -6.71 -8.95 26.94
CA MET A 158 -7.36 -8.48 28.16
C MET A 158 -8.59 -9.33 28.50
N SER A 159 -9.45 -9.61 27.53
CA SER A 159 -10.69 -10.36 27.76
C SER A 159 -10.47 -11.85 28.02
N GLN A 160 -9.61 -12.51 27.24
CA GLN A 160 -9.44 -13.96 27.29
C GLN A 160 -8.40 -14.43 28.32
N LYS A 161 -7.37 -13.59 28.58
CA LYS A 161 -6.25 -13.94 29.47
C LYS A 161 -6.21 -13.13 30.76
N ASN A 162 -7.23 -12.31 31.02
CA ASN A 162 -7.29 -11.40 32.17
C ASN A 162 -6.04 -10.51 32.32
N MET A 163 -5.45 -10.11 31.19
CA MET A 163 -4.28 -9.23 31.18
C MET A 163 -4.67 -7.78 31.40
N SER A 164 -3.82 -7.01 32.08
CA SER A 164 -3.95 -5.56 32.05
C SER A 164 -3.61 -5.00 30.69
N PHE A 165 -4.15 -3.82 30.35
CA PHE A 165 -3.83 -3.11 29.10
C PHE A 165 -2.31 -2.97 28.89
N LYS A 166 -1.57 -2.55 29.94
CA LYS A 166 -0.13 -2.36 29.90
C LYS A 166 0.62 -3.65 29.54
N GLN A 167 0.21 -4.78 30.12
CA GLN A 167 0.82 -6.08 29.82
C GLN A 167 0.52 -6.52 28.37
N ALA A 168 -0.72 -6.39 27.93
CA ALA A 168 -1.11 -6.76 26.58
C ALA A 168 -0.40 -5.90 25.52
N LEU A 169 -0.27 -4.59 25.77
CA LEU A 169 0.46 -3.67 24.89
C LEU A 169 1.95 -4.01 24.81
N GLN A 170 2.60 -4.27 25.95
CA GLN A 170 4.02 -4.64 25.96
C GLN A 170 4.29 -5.92 25.18
N ILE A 171 3.39 -6.91 25.28
CA ILE A 171 3.52 -8.15 24.49
C ILE A 171 3.27 -7.87 23.02
N ALA A 172 2.28 -7.04 22.67
CA ALA A 172 2.03 -6.64 21.29
C ALA A 172 3.24 -5.97 20.65
N GLN A 173 3.92 -5.07 21.38
CA GLN A 173 5.17 -4.43 20.95
C GLN A 173 6.31 -5.45 20.74
N ASN A 174 6.50 -6.36 21.70
CA ASN A 174 7.53 -7.40 21.59
C ASN A 174 7.31 -8.35 20.42
N LEU A 175 6.05 -8.59 20.04
CA LEU A 175 5.67 -9.41 18.88
C LEU A 175 5.67 -8.63 17.57
N GLY A 176 5.89 -7.32 17.59
CA GLY A 176 5.88 -6.46 16.41
C GLY A 176 4.47 -6.15 15.88
N TYR A 177 3.43 -6.33 16.67
CA TYR A 177 2.05 -5.95 16.33
C TYR A 177 1.76 -4.48 16.64
N ALA A 178 2.48 -3.88 17.60
CA ALA A 178 2.42 -2.46 17.91
C ALA A 178 3.81 -1.83 17.71
N GLU A 179 3.84 -0.61 17.22
CA GLU A 179 5.06 0.19 17.14
C GLU A 179 5.54 0.66 18.51
N ALA A 180 6.77 1.21 18.58
CA ALA A 180 7.32 1.77 19.81
C ALA A 180 6.47 2.93 20.35
N ASP A 181 5.91 3.75 19.44
CA ASP A 181 4.87 4.72 19.75
C ASP A 181 3.51 4.20 19.25
N PRO A 182 2.70 3.61 20.09
CA PRO A 182 1.42 3.00 19.71
C PRO A 182 0.24 3.97 19.75
N THR A 183 0.49 5.27 19.82
CA THR A 183 -0.55 6.32 20.04
C THR A 183 -1.68 6.22 19.01
N PHE A 184 -1.35 6.09 17.73
CA PHE A 184 -2.33 5.97 16.65
C PHE A 184 -3.26 4.75 16.79
N ASP A 185 -2.70 3.61 17.24
CA ASP A 185 -3.49 2.41 17.49
C ASP A 185 -4.39 2.56 18.73
N ILE A 186 -3.84 3.16 19.80
CA ILE A 186 -4.53 3.30 21.11
C ILE A 186 -5.65 4.33 21.03
N GLU A 187 -5.44 5.43 20.32
CA GLU A 187 -6.41 6.51 20.13
C GLU A 187 -7.44 6.20 19.04
N GLY A 188 -7.31 5.07 18.36
CA GLY A 188 -8.23 4.64 17.30
C GLY A 188 -8.10 5.44 16.01
N GLN A 189 -7.00 6.13 15.80
CA GLN A 189 -6.77 6.91 14.57
C GLN A 189 -6.35 6.01 13.39
N ASP A 190 -5.86 4.81 13.67
CA ASP A 190 -5.44 3.83 12.66
C ASP A 190 -6.58 2.89 12.21
N ALA A 191 -7.79 3.02 12.74
CA ALA A 191 -8.93 2.16 12.44
C ALA A 191 -9.94 2.78 11.46
#